data_a0a6ce580115ac5a701c10b8903fcbc4
#
_entry.id   a0a6ce580115ac5a701c10b8903fcbc4
#
_cell.length_a   1.000
_cell.length_b   1.000
_cell.length_c   1.000
_cell.angle_alpha   90.00
_cell.angle_beta   90.00
_cell.angle_gamma   90.00
#
_symmetry.space_group_name_H-M   'P 1'
#
loop_
_entity.id
_entity.type
_entity.pdbx_description
1 polymer ?
#
loop_
_entity_poly.entity_id
_entity_poly.type
_entity_poly.pdbx_seq_one_letter_code
_entity_poly.pdbx_strand_id
1 'polypeptide(L)'
;MQENKIEVMAVSQLLNMKFFVPSYQRGYRWTEQEVRDLLEDINDFGKKEKKRGEFYCLQPLVVRAMTEQEKQANELEVGDTWYEVIDGQQRLTTIYLILSTMKALIEAMNLPSNLYELRYQREANVSTNFLKQITKSNEEFCEKVDYSHASNALSTIKQWFQETKANKWCFANTLLASSCDEDEPTIDQSNNVRFIWYESVDEDPIKVF
;
A
#
# COMPACT_ATOMS: atom_id res chain seq x y z
N MET A 1 6.11 20.15 -21.70
CA MET A 1 6.85 19.44 -20.62
C MET A 1 5.80 18.85 -19.71
N GLN A 2 5.89 17.57 -19.40
CA GLN A 2 5.05 17.00 -18.33
C GLN A 2 5.55 17.60 -17.01
N GLU A 3 4.62 17.99 -16.15
CA GLU A 3 4.93 18.51 -14.82
C GLU A 3 4.73 17.42 -13.77
N ASN A 4 5.48 17.50 -12.67
CA ASN A 4 5.29 16.60 -11.53
C ASN A 4 3.87 16.76 -11.01
N LYS A 5 3.23 15.63 -10.69
CA LYS A 5 1.86 15.60 -10.18
C LYS A 5 1.89 15.39 -8.67
N ILE A 6 1.24 16.28 -7.93
CA ILE A 6 1.04 16.14 -6.47
C ILE A 6 -0.46 16.12 -6.20
N GLU A 7 -0.93 15.09 -5.53
CA GLU A 7 -2.33 14.97 -5.12
C GLU A 7 -2.46 14.17 -3.83
N VAL A 8 -3.63 14.21 -3.22
CA VAL A 8 -3.95 13.40 -2.04
C VAL A 8 -4.82 12.26 -2.49
N MET A 9 -4.32 11.02 -2.37
CA MET A 9 -5.00 9.81 -2.83
C MET A 9 -5.42 8.94 -1.66
N ALA A 10 -6.68 8.57 -1.59
CA ALA A 10 -7.17 7.59 -0.63
C ALA A 10 -6.60 6.19 -0.93
N VAL A 11 -6.44 5.37 0.10
CA VAL A 11 -5.99 3.96 -0.07
C VAL A 11 -6.90 3.20 -1.04
N SER A 12 -8.20 3.49 -1.04
CA SER A 12 -9.17 2.90 -1.98
C SER A 12 -8.86 3.21 -3.45
N GLN A 13 -8.27 4.36 -3.75
CA GLN A 13 -7.89 4.76 -5.11
C GLN A 13 -6.63 4.02 -5.61
N LEU A 14 -5.81 3.48 -4.71
CA LEU A 14 -4.65 2.66 -5.09
C LEU A 14 -5.03 1.24 -5.50
N LEU A 15 -6.24 0.79 -5.16
CA LEU A 15 -6.71 -0.55 -5.51
C LEU A 15 -6.74 -0.71 -7.04
N ASN A 16 -6.32 -1.88 -7.51
CA ASN A 16 -6.09 -2.21 -8.93
C ASN A 16 -4.87 -1.53 -9.58
N MET A 17 -4.14 -0.63 -8.90
CA MET A 17 -2.90 -0.08 -9.43
C MET A 17 -1.77 -1.13 -9.35
N LYS A 18 -0.69 -0.90 -10.09
CA LYS A 18 0.46 -1.79 -10.16
C LYS A 18 1.73 -1.05 -9.78
N PHE A 19 2.45 -1.59 -8.79
CA PHE A 19 3.65 -0.99 -8.22
C PHE A 19 4.84 -1.93 -8.34
N PHE A 20 5.98 -1.36 -8.66
CA PHE A 20 7.26 -2.05 -8.78
C PHE A 20 8.28 -1.39 -7.86
N VAL A 21 8.92 -2.18 -7.00
CA VAL A 21 10.00 -1.73 -6.11
C VAL A 21 11.32 -2.27 -6.66
N PRO A 22 12.19 -1.40 -7.20
CA PRO A 22 13.44 -1.81 -7.83
C PRO A 22 14.47 -2.30 -6.80
N SER A 23 15.46 -3.05 -7.28
CA SER A 23 16.47 -3.70 -6.44
C SER A 23 17.42 -2.73 -5.72
N TYR A 24 17.57 -1.50 -6.20
CA TYR A 24 18.36 -0.47 -5.51
C TYR A 24 17.67 0.06 -4.25
N GLN A 25 16.35 -0.13 -4.14
CA GLN A 25 15.61 0.14 -2.92
C GLN A 25 15.87 -0.96 -1.89
N ARG A 26 16.01 -0.54 -0.62
CA ARG A 26 16.05 -1.55 0.46
C ARG A 26 14.75 -2.35 0.48
N GLY A 27 14.85 -3.63 0.83
CA GLY A 27 13.68 -4.45 1.01
C GLY A 27 12.79 -4.02 2.17
N TYR A 28 11.72 -4.78 2.38
CA TYR A 28 10.85 -4.55 3.53
C TYR A 28 11.61 -4.78 4.84
N ARG A 29 11.56 -3.81 5.78
CA ARG A 29 12.37 -3.78 6.99
C ARG A 29 11.62 -3.35 8.24
N TRP A 30 10.36 -2.95 8.13
CA TRP A 30 9.61 -2.54 9.30
C TRP A 30 9.59 -3.64 10.35
N THR A 31 9.83 -3.22 11.58
CA THR A 31 9.78 -4.05 12.77
C THR A 31 8.33 -4.17 13.28
N GLU A 32 8.13 -5.01 14.28
CA GLU A 32 6.84 -5.13 14.96
C GLU A 32 6.33 -3.77 15.48
N GLN A 33 7.22 -2.94 16.03
CA GLN A 33 6.83 -1.65 16.59
C GLN A 33 6.25 -0.72 15.52
N GLU A 34 6.91 -0.54 14.39
CA GLU A 34 6.44 0.34 13.30
C GLU A 34 5.10 -0.13 12.72
N VAL A 35 4.91 -1.45 12.65
CA VAL A 35 3.63 -2.03 12.22
C VAL A 35 2.52 -1.76 13.23
N ARG A 36 2.80 -1.93 14.54
CA ARG A 36 1.84 -1.65 15.60
C ARG A 36 1.48 -0.18 15.67
N ASP A 37 2.46 0.71 15.58
CA ASP A 37 2.24 2.16 15.59
C ASP A 37 1.28 2.57 14.45
N LEU A 38 1.50 2.06 13.23
CA LEU A 38 0.60 2.33 12.12
C LEU A 38 -0.83 1.82 12.36
N LEU A 39 -0.97 0.60 12.91
CA LEU A 39 -2.28 0.02 13.21
C LEU A 39 -3.02 0.82 14.30
N GLU A 40 -2.32 1.27 15.33
CA GLU A 40 -2.85 2.08 16.42
C GLU A 40 -3.29 3.44 15.91
N ASP A 41 -2.46 4.12 15.15
CA ASP A 41 -2.76 5.41 14.55
C ASP A 41 -4.03 5.37 13.70
N ILE A 42 -4.16 4.38 12.81
CA ILE A 42 -5.34 4.22 11.95
C ILE A 42 -6.59 3.91 12.80
N ASN A 43 -6.46 3.04 13.80
CA ASN A 43 -7.55 2.66 14.69
C ASN A 43 -8.02 3.83 15.55
N ASP A 44 -7.09 4.62 16.07
CA ASP A 44 -7.41 5.78 16.90
C ASP A 44 -8.02 6.90 16.04
N PHE A 45 -7.51 7.11 14.83
CA PHE A 45 -8.17 7.96 13.86
C PHE A 45 -9.60 7.47 13.57
N GLY A 46 -9.80 6.15 13.41
CA GLY A 46 -11.13 5.57 13.18
C GLY A 46 -12.14 5.86 14.29
N LYS A 47 -11.70 5.92 15.55
CA LYS A 47 -12.53 6.16 16.74
C LYS A 47 -12.80 7.64 17.05
N LYS A 48 -11.93 8.52 16.58
CA LYS A 48 -11.99 9.96 16.84
C LYS A 48 -13.21 10.58 16.16
N GLU A 49 -13.84 11.55 16.83
CA GLU A 49 -14.78 12.45 16.15
C GLU A 49 -14.05 13.27 15.10
N LYS A 50 -14.59 13.31 13.90
CA LYS A 50 -13.95 13.91 12.72
C LYS A 50 -14.89 14.91 12.04
N LYS A 51 -14.29 15.97 11.51
CA LYS A 51 -14.97 16.81 10.53
C LYS A 51 -15.08 16.08 9.19
N ARG A 52 -16.05 16.47 8.38
CA ARG A 52 -16.20 15.94 7.01
C ARG A 52 -14.92 16.16 6.22
N GLY A 53 -14.43 15.12 5.55
CA GLY A 53 -13.20 15.19 4.74
C GLY A 53 -11.89 15.19 5.54
N GLU A 54 -11.93 15.08 6.87
CA GLU A 54 -10.72 14.90 7.68
C GLU A 54 -10.15 13.51 7.41
N PHE A 55 -8.85 13.41 7.16
CA PHE A 55 -8.19 12.15 6.82
C PHE A 55 -6.91 11.92 7.61
N TYR A 56 -6.53 10.65 7.74
CA TYR A 56 -5.22 10.27 8.26
C TYR A 56 -4.20 10.22 7.13
N CYS A 57 -3.11 10.98 7.28
CA CYS A 57 -2.08 11.08 6.25
C CYS A 57 -0.96 10.06 6.46
N LEU A 58 -0.79 9.15 5.50
CA LEU A 58 0.27 8.14 5.48
C LEU A 58 1.64 8.68 5.05
N GLN A 59 1.79 9.99 4.90
CA GLN A 59 2.97 10.63 4.33
C GLN A 59 3.13 10.37 2.80
N PRO A 60 4.21 10.87 2.16
CA PRO A 60 4.38 10.74 0.72
C PRO A 60 4.54 9.28 0.26
N LEU A 61 3.94 9.02 -0.89
CA LEU A 61 4.24 7.89 -1.76
C LEU A 61 4.77 8.50 -3.07
N VAL A 62 6.07 8.39 -3.27
CA VAL A 62 6.76 8.95 -4.42
C VAL A 62 6.92 7.87 -5.48
N VAL A 63 6.41 8.13 -6.66
CA VAL A 63 6.38 7.17 -7.76
C VAL A 63 6.77 7.81 -9.09
N ARG A 64 7.07 6.97 -10.06
CA ARG A 64 7.29 7.33 -11.46
C ARG A 64 6.59 6.31 -12.36
N ALA A 65 5.90 6.76 -13.40
CA ALA A 65 5.36 5.85 -14.40
C ALA A 65 6.50 5.16 -15.17
N MET A 66 6.41 3.83 -15.31
CA MET A 66 7.42 3.04 -16.05
C MET A 66 7.16 3.05 -17.54
N THR A 67 8.24 3.14 -18.32
CA THR A 67 8.21 2.99 -19.78
C THR A 67 7.95 1.54 -20.20
N GLU A 68 7.49 1.32 -21.43
CA GLU A 68 7.30 -0.04 -21.97
C GLU A 68 8.60 -0.85 -22.01
N GLN A 69 9.74 -0.19 -22.25
CA GLN A 69 11.05 -0.85 -22.25
C GLN A 69 11.45 -1.32 -20.85
N GLU A 70 11.23 -0.49 -19.84
CA GLU A 70 11.49 -0.86 -18.44
C GLU A 70 10.60 -2.01 -17.96
N LYS A 71 9.32 -2.00 -18.36
CA LYS A 71 8.40 -3.10 -18.05
C LYS A 71 8.87 -4.42 -18.69
N GLN A 72 9.26 -4.40 -19.96
CA GLN A 72 9.82 -5.59 -20.62
C GLN A 72 11.10 -6.09 -19.94
N ALA A 73 12.02 -5.19 -19.58
CA ALA A 73 13.27 -5.54 -18.91
C ALA A 73 13.07 -6.16 -17.51
N ASN A 74 11.92 -5.89 -16.88
CA ASN A 74 11.56 -6.39 -15.55
C ASN A 74 10.46 -7.47 -15.59
N GLU A 75 10.15 -8.03 -16.76
CA GLU A 75 9.14 -9.08 -16.96
C GLU A 75 7.75 -8.70 -16.43
N LEU A 76 7.41 -7.41 -16.56
CA LEU A 76 6.10 -6.88 -16.20
C LEU A 76 5.16 -6.87 -17.42
N GLU A 77 3.86 -6.83 -17.17
CA GLU A 77 2.84 -6.81 -18.23
C GLU A 77 2.93 -5.50 -19.03
N VAL A 78 3.15 -5.65 -20.34
CA VAL A 78 3.18 -4.55 -21.31
C VAL A 78 1.75 -4.09 -21.60
N GLY A 79 1.56 -2.80 -21.74
CA GLY A 79 0.24 -2.18 -21.95
C GLY A 79 -0.48 -1.76 -20.67
N ASP A 80 -0.13 -2.30 -19.52
CA ASP A 80 -0.62 -1.86 -18.22
C ASP A 80 0.22 -0.70 -17.66
N THR A 81 -0.39 0.16 -16.87
CA THR A 81 0.34 1.21 -16.15
C THR A 81 1.00 0.64 -14.91
N TRP A 82 2.32 0.66 -14.87
CA TRP A 82 3.13 0.31 -13.71
C TRP A 82 3.82 1.55 -13.17
N TYR A 83 3.84 1.66 -11.85
CA TYR A 83 4.54 2.72 -11.13
C TYR A 83 5.75 2.16 -10.39
N GLU A 84 6.93 2.67 -10.72
CA GLU A 84 8.13 2.45 -9.92
C GLU A 84 8.01 3.24 -8.62
N VAL A 85 8.19 2.58 -7.48
CA VAL A 85 8.15 3.22 -6.16
C VAL A 85 9.53 3.76 -5.83
N ILE A 86 9.63 5.08 -5.69
CA ILE A 86 10.86 5.80 -5.33
C ILE A 86 10.95 5.98 -3.81
N ASP A 87 9.83 6.25 -3.13
CA ASP A 87 9.75 6.28 -1.67
C ASP A 87 8.35 5.86 -1.20
N GLY A 88 8.25 5.45 0.07
CA GLY A 88 7.00 5.01 0.70
C GLY A 88 6.74 3.50 0.63
N GLN A 89 7.67 2.69 0.09
CA GLN A 89 7.49 1.24 -0.07
C GLN A 89 7.17 0.50 1.24
N GLN A 90 7.70 0.92 2.38
CA GLN A 90 7.45 0.27 3.67
C GLN A 90 5.96 0.39 4.03
N ARG A 91 5.42 1.60 3.97
CA ARG A 91 3.99 1.88 4.24
C ARG A 91 3.09 1.19 3.24
N LEU A 92 3.42 1.29 1.95
CA LEU A 92 2.68 0.63 0.89
C LEU A 92 2.60 -0.89 1.13
N THR A 93 3.73 -1.52 1.47
CA THR A 93 3.77 -2.96 1.78
C THR A 93 2.94 -3.30 3.02
N THR A 94 3.04 -2.51 4.09
CA THR A 94 2.28 -2.77 5.32
C THR A 94 0.77 -2.64 5.07
N ILE A 95 0.32 -1.62 4.33
CA ILE A 95 -1.08 -1.48 3.92
C ILE A 95 -1.54 -2.68 3.08
N TYR A 96 -0.71 -3.18 2.15
CA TYR A 96 -1.01 -4.41 1.41
C TYR A 96 -1.24 -5.62 2.33
N LEU A 97 -0.38 -5.81 3.33
CA LEU A 97 -0.50 -6.92 4.28
C LEU A 97 -1.77 -6.78 5.16
N ILE A 98 -2.10 -5.56 5.60
CA ILE A 98 -3.33 -5.27 6.34
C ILE A 98 -4.55 -5.61 5.50
N LEU A 99 -4.63 -5.11 4.27
CA LEU A 99 -5.74 -5.39 3.34
C LEU A 99 -5.87 -6.89 3.05
N SER A 100 -4.75 -7.59 2.84
CA SER A 100 -4.73 -9.04 2.64
C SER A 100 -5.30 -9.81 3.82
N THR A 101 -5.01 -9.36 5.05
CA THR A 101 -5.53 -9.97 6.28
C THR A 101 -7.04 -9.80 6.44
N MET A 102 -7.59 -8.72 5.88
CA MET A 102 -9.01 -8.38 5.98
C MET A 102 -9.80 -8.70 4.70
N LYS A 103 -9.21 -9.36 3.71
CA LYS A 103 -9.82 -9.53 2.37
C LYS A 103 -11.24 -10.09 2.43
N ALA A 104 -11.48 -11.19 3.16
CA ALA A 104 -12.81 -11.79 3.28
C ALA A 104 -13.84 -10.85 3.92
N LEU A 105 -13.41 -9.99 4.85
CA LEU A 105 -14.28 -8.98 5.47
C LEU A 105 -14.60 -7.86 4.47
N ILE A 106 -13.60 -7.38 3.74
CA ILE A 106 -13.75 -6.33 2.73
C ILE A 106 -14.74 -6.78 1.65
N GLU A 107 -14.65 -8.04 1.20
CA GLU A 107 -15.61 -8.66 0.26
C GLU A 107 -17.03 -8.71 0.85
N ALA A 108 -17.16 -9.09 2.12
CA ALA A 108 -18.47 -9.12 2.81
C ALA A 108 -19.08 -7.72 3.02
N MET A 109 -18.27 -6.68 3.02
CA MET A 109 -18.70 -5.28 3.10
C MET A 109 -19.09 -4.69 1.74
N ASN A 110 -18.95 -5.43 0.63
CA ASN A 110 -19.08 -4.94 -0.73
C ASN A 110 -18.15 -3.75 -1.03
N LEU A 111 -17.02 -3.65 -0.33
CA LEU A 111 -15.96 -2.70 -0.63
C LEU A 111 -15.06 -3.26 -1.74
N PRO A 112 -14.31 -2.42 -2.47
CA PRO A 112 -13.36 -2.88 -3.46
C PRO A 112 -12.37 -3.87 -2.83
N SER A 113 -12.35 -5.12 -3.29
CA SER A 113 -11.54 -6.21 -2.72
C SER A 113 -10.31 -6.56 -3.55
N ASN A 114 -10.18 -5.99 -4.73
CA ASN A 114 -9.01 -6.16 -5.57
C ASN A 114 -7.86 -5.36 -4.98
N LEU A 115 -6.86 -6.05 -4.47
CA LEU A 115 -5.66 -5.39 -3.98
C LEU A 115 -4.87 -4.81 -5.16
N TYR A 116 -4.09 -3.77 -4.89
CA TYR A 116 -3.07 -3.35 -5.84
C TYR A 116 -2.00 -4.44 -6.01
N GLU A 117 -1.35 -4.46 -7.15
CA GLU A 117 -0.23 -5.37 -7.37
C GLU A 117 1.06 -4.70 -6.87
N LEU A 118 1.86 -5.44 -6.12
CA LEU A 118 3.14 -4.95 -5.60
C LEU A 118 4.21 -6.00 -5.86
N ARG A 119 5.14 -5.70 -6.77
CA ARG A 119 6.27 -6.57 -7.11
C ARG A 119 7.58 -5.94 -6.69
N TYR A 120 8.45 -6.77 -6.13
CA TYR A 120 9.81 -6.41 -5.77
C TYR A 120 10.80 -7.05 -6.75
N GLN A 121 11.71 -6.24 -7.27
CA GLN A 121 12.86 -6.77 -8.00
C GLN A 121 13.87 -7.34 -6.98
N ARG A 122 14.08 -8.64 -7.00
CA ARG A 122 15.05 -9.35 -6.17
C ARG A 122 15.77 -10.37 -7.04
N GLU A 123 17.05 -10.15 -7.35
CA GLU A 123 17.91 -10.98 -8.19
C GLU A 123 17.31 -11.45 -9.54
N ALA A 124 18.16 -11.62 -10.53
CA ALA A 124 17.77 -12.06 -11.86
C ALA A 124 16.91 -13.32 -11.77
N ASN A 125 15.65 -13.27 -12.17
CA ASN A 125 14.66 -14.33 -12.35
C ASN A 125 13.61 -14.54 -11.26
N VAL A 126 13.46 -13.65 -10.26
CA VAL A 126 12.38 -13.82 -9.29
C VAL A 126 11.62 -12.50 -9.12
N SER A 127 10.87 -12.10 -10.12
CA SER A 127 9.70 -11.22 -9.94
C SER A 127 8.57 -12.03 -9.27
N THR A 128 8.90 -12.81 -8.27
CA THR A 128 7.89 -13.51 -7.51
C THR A 128 7.18 -12.49 -6.65
N ASN A 129 5.89 -12.47 -6.79
CA ASN A 129 5.00 -11.74 -5.91
C ASN A 129 5.04 -12.45 -4.53
N PHE A 130 6.18 -12.31 -3.84
CA PHE A 130 6.44 -12.99 -2.56
C PHE A 130 5.38 -12.64 -1.52
N LEU A 131 4.79 -11.45 -1.61
CA LEU A 131 3.71 -11.04 -0.74
C LEU A 131 2.46 -11.90 -0.93
N LYS A 132 2.13 -12.30 -2.17
CA LYS A 132 1.06 -13.27 -2.42
C LYS A 132 1.36 -14.64 -1.84
N GLN A 133 2.63 -15.05 -1.80
CA GLN A 133 3.02 -16.31 -1.19
C GLN A 133 2.87 -16.27 0.33
N ILE A 134 3.42 -15.24 0.98
CA ILE A 134 3.32 -15.03 2.43
C ILE A 134 1.85 -14.95 2.89
N THR A 135 0.99 -14.28 2.14
CA THR A 135 -0.42 -14.14 2.51
C THR A 135 -1.25 -15.40 2.27
N LYS A 136 -0.79 -16.32 1.41
CA LYS A 136 -1.49 -17.59 1.11
C LYS A 136 -1.00 -18.76 1.96
N SER A 137 0.26 -18.77 2.37
CA SER A 137 0.85 -19.85 3.16
C SER A 137 0.89 -19.48 4.64
N ASN A 138 0.56 -20.46 5.50
CA ASN A 138 0.79 -20.32 6.95
C ASN A 138 2.22 -20.76 7.33
N GLU A 139 3.11 -20.96 6.36
CA GLU A 139 4.48 -21.41 6.60
C GLU A 139 5.40 -20.21 6.82
N GLU A 140 6.30 -20.33 7.78
CA GLU A 140 7.37 -19.37 8.02
C GLU A 140 8.42 -19.49 6.91
N PHE A 141 8.48 -18.53 6.01
CA PHE A 141 9.53 -18.43 5.01
C PHE A 141 10.75 -17.73 5.60
N CYS A 142 11.68 -18.51 6.15
CA CYS A 142 12.88 -17.97 6.83
C CYS A 142 14.12 -17.76 5.95
N GLU A 143 14.10 -18.14 4.68
CA GLU A 143 15.35 -18.18 3.89
C GLU A 143 15.84 -16.83 3.37
N LYS A 144 14.98 -15.80 3.28
CA LYS A 144 15.36 -14.46 2.81
C LYS A 144 14.91 -13.40 3.82
N VAL A 145 15.79 -12.43 4.10
CA VAL A 145 15.55 -11.39 5.13
C VAL A 145 14.26 -10.60 4.88
N ASP A 146 13.94 -10.28 3.63
CA ASP A 146 12.71 -9.54 3.28
C ASP A 146 11.45 -10.37 3.54
N TYR A 147 11.50 -11.67 3.32
CA TYR A 147 10.41 -12.61 3.62
C TYR A 147 10.18 -12.69 5.14
N SER A 148 11.26 -12.76 5.91
CA SER A 148 11.17 -12.80 7.37
C SER A 148 10.49 -11.55 7.91
N HIS A 149 10.91 -10.35 7.49
CA HIS A 149 10.28 -9.09 7.94
C HIS A 149 8.81 -8.99 7.54
N ALA A 150 8.46 -9.34 6.30
CA ALA A 150 7.07 -9.29 5.84
C ALA A 150 6.19 -10.36 6.52
N SER A 151 6.73 -11.55 6.79
CA SER A 151 6.05 -12.61 7.54
C SER A 151 5.82 -12.18 9.00
N ASN A 152 6.83 -11.60 9.65
CA ASN A 152 6.69 -11.03 10.99
C ASN A 152 5.65 -9.92 11.03
N ALA A 153 5.67 -9.01 10.06
CA ALA A 153 4.66 -7.95 9.96
C ALA A 153 3.24 -8.53 9.82
N LEU A 154 3.05 -9.56 8.97
CA LEU A 154 1.76 -10.23 8.83
C LEU A 154 1.31 -10.88 10.14
N SER A 155 2.23 -11.53 10.86
CA SER A 155 1.96 -12.13 12.17
C SER A 155 1.58 -11.05 13.21
N THR A 156 2.32 -9.95 13.25
CA THR A 156 2.04 -8.79 14.10
C THR A 156 0.65 -8.21 13.83
N ILE A 157 0.27 -8.03 12.55
CA ILE A 157 -1.07 -7.54 12.17
C ILE A 157 -2.16 -8.46 12.70
N LYS A 158 -2.03 -9.78 12.48
CA LYS A 158 -2.99 -10.79 12.95
C LYS A 158 -3.12 -10.76 14.47
N GLN A 159 -1.98 -10.75 15.18
CA GLN A 159 -1.90 -10.73 16.62
C GLN A 159 -2.51 -9.44 17.19
N TRP A 160 -2.18 -8.28 16.64
CA TRP A 160 -2.71 -6.99 17.08
C TRP A 160 -4.24 -6.96 17.03
N PHE A 161 -4.88 -7.44 15.95
CA PHE A 161 -6.34 -7.54 15.87
C PHE A 161 -6.95 -8.51 16.87
N GLN A 162 -6.21 -9.53 17.32
CA GLN A 162 -6.67 -10.46 18.36
C GLN A 162 -6.57 -9.83 19.74
N GLU A 163 -5.45 -9.18 20.06
CA GLU A 163 -5.15 -8.60 21.36
C GLU A 163 -6.03 -7.38 21.66
N THR A 164 -6.12 -6.45 20.72
CA THR A 164 -6.83 -5.18 20.89
C THR A 164 -8.33 -5.31 20.76
N LYS A 165 -8.83 -6.43 20.21
CA LYS A 165 -10.27 -6.61 19.87
C LYS A 165 -10.81 -5.44 19.05
N ALA A 166 -9.96 -4.80 18.26
CA ALA A 166 -10.33 -3.68 17.42
C ALA A 166 -11.48 -4.09 16.46
N ASN A 167 -12.41 -3.18 16.26
CA ASN A 167 -13.52 -3.42 15.35
C ASN A 167 -13.03 -3.41 13.92
N LYS A 168 -12.84 -4.60 13.35
CA LYS A 168 -12.33 -4.77 11.99
C LYS A 168 -13.20 -4.08 10.92
N TRP A 169 -14.51 -3.98 11.15
CA TRP A 169 -15.42 -3.26 10.27
C TRP A 169 -15.12 -1.76 10.25
N CYS A 170 -15.02 -1.15 11.43
CA CYS A 170 -14.66 0.25 11.55
C CYS A 170 -13.28 0.51 10.94
N PHE A 171 -12.31 -0.38 11.20
CA PHE A 171 -10.97 -0.26 10.67
C PHE A 171 -10.95 -0.34 9.14
N ALA A 172 -11.61 -1.35 8.55
CA ALA A 172 -11.70 -1.51 7.10
C ALA A 172 -12.40 -0.31 6.43
N ASN A 173 -13.48 0.18 7.04
CA ASN A 173 -14.17 1.37 6.54
C ASN A 173 -13.28 2.61 6.64
N THR A 174 -12.57 2.82 7.76
CA THR A 174 -11.60 3.92 7.90
C THR A 174 -10.51 3.86 6.82
N LEU A 175 -10.07 2.65 6.48
CA LEU A 175 -9.01 2.45 5.49
C LEU A 175 -9.49 2.67 4.04
N LEU A 176 -10.71 2.26 3.72
CA LEU A 176 -11.20 2.12 2.35
C LEU A 176 -12.41 2.99 1.99
N ALA A 177 -13.03 3.70 2.96
CA ALA A 177 -14.14 4.57 2.64
C ALA A 177 -13.75 5.57 1.56
N SER A 178 -14.64 5.76 0.60
CA SER A 178 -14.48 6.75 -0.46
C SER A 178 -15.87 7.26 -0.84
N SER A 179 -16.05 8.56 -0.84
CA SER A 179 -17.26 9.23 -1.30
C SER A 179 -16.89 10.56 -1.92
N CYS A 180 -17.43 10.81 -3.10
CA CYS A 180 -17.34 12.11 -3.74
C CYS A 180 -18.69 12.82 -3.61
N ASP A 181 -18.68 14.13 -3.50
CA ASP A 181 -19.88 14.93 -3.57
C ASP A 181 -20.39 14.96 -5.02
N GLU A 182 -21.71 14.97 -5.22
CA GLU A 182 -22.30 15.08 -6.56
C GLU A 182 -21.88 16.39 -7.25
N ASP A 183 -21.70 17.45 -6.44
CA ASP A 183 -21.29 18.78 -6.92
C ASP A 183 -19.78 18.91 -7.13
N GLU A 184 -18.96 18.11 -6.41
CA GLU A 184 -17.50 18.12 -6.48
C GLU A 184 -16.95 16.67 -6.54
N PRO A 185 -17.14 15.95 -7.65
CA PRO A 185 -16.82 14.53 -7.73
C PRO A 185 -15.32 14.20 -7.61
N THR A 186 -14.47 15.20 -7.73
CA THR A 186 -13.00 15.04 -7.60
C THR A 186 -12.51 15.12 -6.15
N ILE A 187 -13.34 15.59 -5.22
CA ILE A 187 -12.96 15.77 -3.82
C ILE A 187 -13.60 14.66 -2.98
N ASP A 188 -12.77 13.74 -2.48
CA ASP A 188 -13.23 12.73 -1.55
C ASP A 188 -13.55 13.35 -0.18
N GLN A 189 -14.81 13.27 0.24
CA GLN A 189 -15.33 13.83 1.49
C GLN A 189 -15.31 12.81 2.65
N SER A 190 -14.82 11.60 2.41
CA SER A 190 -14.74 10.56 3.43
C SER A 190 -13.69 10.86 4.49
N ASN A 191 -13.94 10.38 5.69
CA ASN A 191 -12.94 10.34 6.75
C ASN A 191 -12.16 9.03 6.62
N ASN A 192 -11.08 9.04 5.85
CA ASN A 192 -10.32 7.87 5.46
C ASN A 192 -8.81 8.06 5.59
N VAL A 193 -8.08 7.06 5.12
CA VAL A 193 -6.61 7.05 5.12
C VAL A 193 -6.10 7.40 3.72
N ARG A 194 -5.14 8.33 3.64
CA ARG A 194 -4.63 8.85 2.36
C ARG A 194 -3.11 8.95 2.35
N PHE A 195 -2.55 8.78 1.15
CA PHE A 195 -1.18 9.14 0.82
C PHE A 195 -1.12 10.54 0.20
N ILE A 196 0.01 11.22 0.38
CA ILE A 196 0.41 12.30 -0.51
C ILE A 196 1.06 11.63 -1.72
N TRP A 197 0.33 11.55 -2.83
CA TRP A 197 0.83 11.03 -4.10
C TRP A 197 1.73 12.05 -4.75
N TYR A 198 2.97 11.67 -5.03
CA TYR A 198 3.89 12.47 -5.82
C TYR A 198 4.36 11.64 -7.01
N GLU A 199 3.93 12.00 -8.21
CA GLU A 199 4.36 11.37 -9.45
C GLU A 199 5.42 12.24 -10.11
N SER A 200 6.65 11.73 -10.13
CA SER A 200 7.78 12.39 -10.77
C SER A 200 7.81 12.10 -12.27
N VAL A 201 8.13 13.11 -13.05
CA VAL A 201 8.41 12.98 -14.49
C VAL A 201 9.90 12.80 -14.78
N ASP A 202 10.78 12.96 -13.78
CA ASP A 202 12.21 12.74 -13.94
C ASP A 202 12.52 11.25 -14.12
N GLU A 203 13.32 10.96 -15.16
CA GLU A 203 13.79 9.59 -15.45
C GLU A 203 14.80 9.08 -14.41
N ASP A 204 15.45 9.99 -13.66
CA ASP A 204 16.44 9.67 -12.64
C ASP A 204 15.82 9.80 -11.24
N PRO A 205 15.51 8.66 -10.57
CA PRO A 205 14.91 8.68 -9.22
C PRO A 205 15.77 9.39 -8.16
N ILE A 206 17.10 9.46 -8.39
CA ILE A 206 18.05 10.09 -7.43
C ILE A 206 17.90 11.62 -7.43
N LYS A 207 17.36 12.21 -8.50
CA LYS A 207 17.16 13.67 -8.58
C LYS A 207 15.88 14.15 -7.91
N VAL A 208 15.06 13.24 -7.41
CA VAL A 208 13.78 13.58 -6.74
C VAL A 208 14.00 14.01 -5.29
N PHE A 209 15.20 13.79 -4.74
CA PHE A 209 15.58 14.14 -3.35
C PHE A 209 16.71 15.14 -3.27
#